data_c5cbb1165bc38085393d30c00903e0c7
#
_entry.id   c5cbb1165bc38085393d30c00903e0c7
#
_cell.length_a   1.000
_cell.length_b   1.000
_cell.length_c   1.000
_cell.angle_alpha   90.00
_cell.angle_beta   90.00
_cell.angle_gamma   90.00
#
_symmetry.space_group_name_H-M   'P 1'
#
loop_
_entity.id
_entity.type
_entity.pdbx_description
1 polymer ?
#
loop_
_entity_poly.entity_id
_entity_poly.type
_entity_poly.pdbx_seq_one_letter_code
_entity_poly.pdbx_strand_id
1 'polypeptide(L)'
;MANIAIICDREFFNPFDQRVYKEVVCMKNAGHSIEILTPHTSTEIRELEGIKVRCYSTNGPPGIVAYRLIKQALKGNYDVFYCHEFDPLVYSLVLKALTKKPVVWDCHEYLVPMKKELQGNLAAALTEIVIKIASQRVDHIVTVDNLLGRQLGKFGKVTVIPNYPTIIDFPELIRTSKNKPNLLYVGGLTRKRGAKIMLEAFNIVKEEFDISLTIAGGFYDSRLEKWAHDFDKKNNLNINWLGWVNYRDLAPIFSEASIGLCLLQNQARYDRAIATKIFEYMLMGIPVLTSKGYLVEKLIEKGKCGKTVDASNAQEVAEGMKSLLQNINLEQMGIYGSDFSRKRFVWEKREKKLLKIIEKLI
;
A
#
# COMPACT_ATOMS: atom_id res chain seq x y z
N MET A 1 8.77 -3.92 -28.03
CA MET A 1 8.80 -2.55 -27.45
C MET A 1 7.44 -1.94 -27.70
N ALA A 2 6.76 -1.43 -26.69
CA ALA A 2 5.43 -0.83 -26.79
C ALA A 2 5.37 0.50 -26.03
N ASN A 3 4.45 1.37 -26.44
CA ASN A 3 4.13 2.61 -25.73
C ASN A 3 2.93 2.36 -24.82
N ILE A 4 3.09 2.51 -23.50
CA ILE A 4 2.08 2.19 -22.50
C ILE A 4 1.65 3.44 -21.75
N ALA A 5 0.34 3.70 -21.73
CA ALA A 5 -0.24 4.73 -20.88
C ALA A 5 -0.66 4.10 -19.54
N ILE A 6 -0.12 4.60 -18.44
CA ILE A 6 -0.55 4.28 -17.08
C ILE A 6 -1.54 5.35 -16.63
N ILE A 7 -2.75 4.96 -16.27
CA ILE A 7 -3.81 5.91 -15.89
C ILE A 7 -4.11 5.72 -14.40
N CYS A 8 -3.81 6.75 -13.60
CA CYS A 8 -3.97 6.74 -12.15
C CYS A 8 -5.32 7.30 -11.72
N ASP A 9 -5.88 6.77 -10.63
CA ASP A 9 -7.11 7.24 -9.98
C ASP A 9 -6.87 8.44 -9.06
N ARG A 10 -5.64 8.61 -8.57
CA ARG A 10 -5.20 9.67 -7.66
C ARG A 10 -3.88 10.27 -8.12
N GLU A 11 -3.52 11.39 -7.51
CA GLU A 11 -2.23 12.02 -7.77
C GLU A 11 -1.08 11.06 -7.49
N PHE A 12 -0.13 10.98 -8.45
CA PHE A 12 0.97 10.03 -8.39
C PHE A 12 2.05 10.41 -7.38
N PHE A 13 2.29 11.71 -7.20
CA PHE A 13 3.41 12.19 -6.37
C PHE A 13 3.06 12.38 -4.89
N ASN A 14 1.81 12.69 -4.56
CA ASN A 14 1.44 13.04 -3.20
C ASN A 14 0.04 12.53 -2.78
N PRO A 15 -0.04 11.48 -1.95
CA PRO A 15 1.08 10.64 -1.50
C PRO A 15 1.65 9.80 -2.65
N PHE A 16 2.95 9.54 -2.63
CA PHE A 16 3.64 8.80 -3.68
C PHE A 16 3.05 7.39 -3.88
N ASP A 17 2.66 7.08 -5.13
CA ASP A 17 2.05 5.78 -5.44
C ASP A 17 3.12 4.73 -5.75
N GLN A 18 3.48 3.97 -4.73
CA GLN A 18 4.50 2.93 -4.77
C GLN A 18 4.15 1.80 -5.73
N ARG A 19 2.86 1.45 -5.87
CA ARG A 19 2.45 0.36 -6.75
C ARG A 19 2.62 0.75 -8.20
N VAL A 20 2.08 1.89 -8.58
CA VAL A 20 2.25 2.45 -9.92
C VAL A 20 3.74 2.58 -10.25
N TYR A 21 4.54 3.11 -9.33
CA TYR A 21 5.97 3.30 -9.54
C TYR A 21 6.70 1.99 -9.84
N LYS A 22 6.50 0.94 -9.03
CA LYS A 22 7.13 -0.38 -9.24
C LYS A 22 6.76 -1.00 -10.58
N GLU A 23 5.50 -0.91 -10.96
CA GLU A 23 5.01 -1.43 -12.24
C GLU A 23 5.60 -0.69 -13.43
N VAL A 24 5.65 0.64 -13.33
CA VAL A 24 6.25 1.50 -14.36
C VAL A 24 7.74 1.23 -14.52
N VAL A 25 8.50 1.15 -13.43
CA VAL A 25 9.94 0.83 -13.47
C VAL A 25 10.17 -0.55 -14.06
N CYS A 26 9.38 -1.55 -13.67
CA CYS A 26 9.46 -2.90 -14.23
C CYS A 26 9.24 -2.91 -15.75
N MET A 27 8.20 -2.25 -16.25
CA MET A 27 7.91 -2.17 -17.69
C MET A 27 8.95 -1.36 -18.45
N LYS A 28 9.45 -0.24 -17.88
CA LYS A 28 10.52 0.58 -18.45
C LYS A 28 11.82 -0.23 -18.59
N ASN A 29 12.21 -0.96 -17.54
CA ASN A 29 13.41 -1.79 -17.55
C ASN A 29 13.32 -2.96 -18.57
N ALA A 30 12.10 -3.38 -18.90
CA ALA A 30 11.85 -4.35 -19.99
C ALA A 30 11.88 -3.71 -21.39
N GLY A 31 12.18 -2.42 -21.52
CA GLY A 31 12.33 -1.72 -22.79
C GLY A 31 11.05 -1.10 -23.35
N HIS A 32 9.97 -1.00 -22.54
CA HIS A 32 8.76 -0.29 -22.97
C HIS A 32 8.89 1.22 -22.72
N SER A 33 8.22 2.02 -23.55
CA SER A 33 8.06 3.46 -23.34
C SER A 33 6.81 3.71 -22.48
N ILE A 34 6.96 4.41 -21.36
CA ILE A 34 5.88 4.61 -20.39
C ILE A 34 5.56 6.09 -20.23
N GLU A 35 4.28 6.42 -20.26
CA GLU A 35 3.76 7.73 -19.84
C GLU A 35 2.70 7.53 -18.76
N ILE A 36 2.82 8.27 -17.65
CA ILE A 36 1.83 8.26 -16.55
C ILE A 36 0.86 9.41 -16.78
N LEU A 37 -0.45 9.12 -16.74
CA LEU A 37 -1.54 10.09 -16.74
C LEU A 37 -2.14 10.14 -15.34
N THR A 38 -1.96 11.25 -14.64
CA THR A 38 -2.34 11.40 -13.23
C THR A 38 -3.20 12.62 -12.98
N PRO A 39 -4.23 12.55 -12.11
CA PRO A 39 -4.98 13.72 -11.67
C PRO A 39 -4.07 14.70 -10.91
N HIS A 40 -4.33 16.00 -11.06
CA HIS A 40 -3.61 17.06 -10.36
C HIS A 40 -4.48 18.33 -10.29
N THR A 41 -4.06 19.33 -9.55
CA THR A 41 -4.75 20.65 -9.51
C THR A 41 -4.58 21.44 -10.80
N SER A 42 -3.48 21.24 -11.51
CA SER A 42 -3.13 21.90 -12.78
C SER A 42 -2.89 20.90 -13.90
N THR A 43 -2.89 21.38 -15.14
CA THR A 43 -2.45 20.58 -16.30
C THR A 43 -1.00 20.94 -16.61
N GLU A 44 -0.11 19.98 -16.39
CA GLU A 44 1.33 20.15 -16.61
C GLU A 44 2.00 18.83 -17.01
N ILE A 45 3.24 18.89 -17.42
CA ILE A 45 4.09 17.72 -17.68
C ILE A 45 5.26 17.78 -16.72
N ARG A 46 5.46 16.68 -16.00
CA ARG A 46 6.60 16.44 -15.11
C ARG A 46 7.40 15.25 -15.61
N GLU A 47 8.56 15.07 -15.08
CA GLU A 47 9.42 13.92 -15.35
C GLU A 47 9.90 13.31 -14.03
N LEU A 48 9.91 11.98 -13.98
CA LEU A 48 10.49 11.21 -12.88
C LEU A 48 11.41 10.13 -13.47
N GLU A 49 12.72 10.29 -13.28
CA GLU A 49 13.72 9.32 -13.75
C GLU A 49 13.58 8.93 -15.23
N GLY A 50 13.34 9.90 -16.09
CA GLY A 50 13.13 9.69 -17.52
C GLY A 50 11.76 9.06 -17.85
N ILE A 51 10.80 9.07 -16.90
CA ILE A 51 9.41 8.68 -17.12
C ILE A 51 8.56 9.95 -17.20
N LYS A 52 7.89 10.12 -18.30
CA LYS A 52 7.00 11.27 -18.51
C LYS A 52 5.73 11.11 -17.69
N VAL A 53 5.40 12.13 -16.90
CA VAL A 53 4.18 12.22 -16.09
C VAL A 53 3.34 13.38 -16.58
N ARG A 54 2.21 13.08 -17.18
CA ARG A 54 1.26 14.06 -17.66
C ARG A 54 0.15 14.25 -16.63
N CYS A 55 0.13 15.40 -16.00
CA CYS A 55 -0.89 15.80 -15.05
C CYS A 55 -2.10 16.38 -15.79
N TYR A 56 -3.31 16.01 -15.39
CA TYR A 56 -4.54 16.62 -15.90
C TYR A 56 -5.34 17.24 -14.75
N SER A 57 -5.91 18.43 -15.00
CA SER A 57 -6.63 19.15 -13.96
C SER A 57 -7.94 18.46 -13.57
N THR A 58 -8.13 18.31 -12.25
CA THR A 58 -9.37 17.81 -11.62
C THR A 58 -10.38 18.92 -11.28
N ASN A 59 -10.08 20.16 -11.61
CA ASN A 59 -11.00 21.28 -11.37
C ASN A 59 -12.25 21.15 -12.25
N GLY A 60 -13.42 21.01 -11.64
CA GLY A 60 -14.71 20.91 -12.31
C GLY A 60 -15.47 19.61 -12.04
N PRO A 61 -16.65 19.44 -12.62
CA PRO A 61 -17.47 18.24 -12.43
C PRO A 61 -16.83 16.99 -13.05
N PRO A 62 -17.18 15.79 -12.57
CA PRO A 62 -16.56 14.51 -12.98
C PRO A 62 -16.51 14.29 -14.51
N GLY A 63 -17.56 14.72 -15.25
CA GLY A 63 -17.59 14.58 -16.70
C GLY A 63 -16.54 15.43 -17.43
N ILE A 64 -16.21 16.63 -16.92
CA ILE A 64 -15.13 17.48 -17.47
C ILE A 64 -13.76 16.86 -17.15
N VAL A 65 -13.58 16.30 -15.96
CA VAL A 65 -12.35 15.61 -15.59
C VAL A 65 -12.11 14.40 -16.49
N ALA A 66 -13.13 13.57 -16.68
CA ALA A 66 -13.11 12.43 -17.61
C ALA A 66 -12.73 12.86 -19.03
N TYR A 67 -13.38 13.92 -19.54
CA TYR A 67 -13.08 14.49 -20.88
C TYR A 67 -11.62 14.93 -21.00
N ARG A 68 -11.09 15.64 -20.01
CA ARG A 68 -9.68 16.08 -20.01
C ARG A 68 -8.71 14.91 -20.05
N LEU A 69 -8.94 13.88 -19.23
CA LEU A 69 -8.13 12.66 -19.24
C LEU A 69 -8.19 11.99 -20.63
N ILE A 70 -9.38 11.72 -21.14
CA ILE A 70 -9.56 11.07 -22.45
C ILE A 70 -8.88 11.88 -23.54
N LYS A 71 -9.07 13.21 -23.55
CA LYS A 71 -8.41 14.11 -24.51
C LYS A 71 -6.89 14.06 -24.40
N GLN A 72 -6.33 13.99 -23.19
CA GLN A 72 -4.88 13.87 -22.99
C GLN A 72 -4.37 12.49 -23.43
N ALA A 73 -5.09 11.43 -23.10
CA ALA A 73 -4.73 10.08 -23.52
C ALA A 73 -4.76 9.90 -25.05
N LEU A 74 -5.72 10.51 -25.74
CA LEU A 74 -5.81 10.45 -27.21
C LEU A 74 -4.70 11.24 -27.94
N LYS A 75 -3.95 12.10 -27.26
CA LYS A 75 -2.78 12.80 -27.85
C LYS A 75 -1.55 11.91 -27.94
N GLY A 76 -1.48 10.84 -27.15
CA GLY A 76 -0.39 9.89 -27.19
C GLY A 76 -0.67 8.74 -28.16
N ASN A 77 0.39 8.18 -28.74
CA ASN A 77 0.29 6.99 -29.56
C ASN A 77 0.62 5.77 -28.70
N TYR A 78 -0.37 5.30 -27.93
CA TYR A 78 -0.19 4.17 -27.01
C TYR A 78 -0.65 2.86 -27.65
N ASP A 79 0.06 1.78 -27.31
CA ASP A 79 -0.27 0.43 -27.70
C ASP A 79 -1.14 -0.26 -26.65
N VAL A 80 -1.00 0.13 -25.39
CA VAL A 80 -1.75 -0.43 -24.23
C VAL A 80 -2.16 0.69 -23.27
N PHE A 81 -3.38 0.62 -22.76
CA PHE A 81 -3.84 1.41 -21.62
C PHE A 81 -3.85 0.53 -20.36
N TYR A 82 -3.09 0.93 -19.35
CA TYR A 82 -3.01 0.24 -18.06
C TYR A 82 -3.62 1.16 -17.00
N CYS A 83 -4.80 0.82 -16.49
CA CYS A 83 -5.57 1.68 -15.60
C CYS A 83 -5.65 1.12 -14.17
N HIS A 84 -5.51 2.02 -13.19
CA HIS A 84 -5.58 1.69 -11.77
C HIS A 84 -6.94 2.12 -11.20
N GLU A 85 -7.57 1.21 -10.47
CA GLU A 85 -8.81 1.42 -9.73
C GLU A 85 -10.04 1.74 -10.61
N PHE A 86 -11.09 2.33 -9.99
CA PHE A 86 -12.44 2.38 -10.57
C PHE A 86 -12.63 3.46 -11.64
N ASP A 87 -12.26 4.71 -11.35
CA ASP A 87 -12.54 5.82 -12.27
C ASP A 87 -11.73 5.69 -13.58
N PRO A 88 -10.42 5.40 -13.54
CA PRO A 88 -9.63 5.08 -14.73
C PRO A 88 -10.13 3.88 -15.53
N LEU A 89 -10.70 2.87 -14.88
CA LEU A 89 -11.33 1.74 -15.58
C LEU A 89 -12.43 2.21 -16.52
N VAL A 90 -13.35 3.04 -16.02
CA VAL A 90 -14.47 3.57 -16.83
C VAL A 90 -13.95 4.39 -18.01
N TYR A 91 -12.97 5.26 -17.78
CA TYR A 91 -12.37 6.09 -18.83
C TYR A 91 -11.61 5.26 -19.86
N SER A 92 -10.91 4.22 -19.43
CA SER A 92 -10.15 3.32 -20.32
C SER A 92 -11.05 2.48 -21.22
N LEU A 93 -12.28 2.16 -20.81
CA LEU A 93 -13.25 1.53 -21.70
C LEU A 93 -13.67 2.45 -22.84
N VAL A 94 -13.82 3.75 -22.60
CA VAL A 94 -14.07 4.74 -23.65
C VAL A 94 -12.87 4.83 -24.60
N LEU A 95 -11.64 4.88 -24.05
CA LEU A 95 -10.42 4.86 -24.85
C LEU A 95 -10.33 3.59 -25.71
N LYS A 96 -10.64 2.43 -25.16
CA LYS A 96 -10.69 1.16 -25.89
C LYS A 96 -11.69 1.20 -27.05
N ALA A 97 -12.89 1.75 -26.82
CA ALA A 97 -13.91 1.89 -27.86
C ALA A 97 -13.44 2.78 -29.03
N LEU A 98 -12.74 3.88 -28.71
CA LEU A 98 -12.25 4.85 -29.69
C LEU A 98 -10.99 4.38 -30.43
N THR A 99 -10.04 3.75 -29.74
CA THR A 99 -8.71 3.43 -30.29
C THR A 99 -8.55 1.98 -30.68
N LYS A 100 -9.42 1.10 -30.21
CA LYS A 100 -9.31 -0.38 -30.35
C LYS A 100 -8.07 -0.99 -29.68
N LYS A 101 -7.36 -0.21 -28.86
CA LYS A 101 -6.17 -0.68 -28.14
C LYS A 101 -6.57 -1.46 -26.89
N PRO A 102 -5.76 -2.47 -26.47
CA PRO A 102 -6.03 -3.26 -25.28
C PRO A 102 -5.97 -2.44 -24.00
N VAL A 103 -6.77 -2.89 -23.01
CA VAL A 103 -6.87 -2.31 -21.67
C VAL A 103 -6.55 -3.36 -20.62
N VAL A 104 -5.60 -3.04 -19.73
CA VAL A 104 -5.35 -3.77 -18.50
C VAL A 104 -5.92 -2.97 -17.33
N TRP A 105 -6.66 -3.63 -16.46
CA TRP A 105 -7.20 -3.03 -15.25
C TRP A 105 -6.52 -3.59 -14.00
N ASP A 106 -5.87 -2.72 -13.23
CA ASP A 106 -5.30 -3.05 -11.94
C ASP A 106 -6.26 -2.63 -10.82
N CYS A 107 -6.89 -3.63 -10.20
CA CYS A 107 -7.82 -3.47 -9.10
C CYS A 107 -7.19 -3.98 -7.80
N HIS A 108 -6.82 -3.08 -6.90
CA HIS A 108 -6.17 -3.45 -5.65
C HIS A 108 -6.97 -3.08 -4.40
N GLU A 109 -8.15 -2.49 -4.58
CA GLU A 109 -9.11 -2.20 -3.50
C GLU A 109 -10.38 -3.06 -3.61
N TYR A 110 -10.99 -3.35 -2.48
CA TYR A 110 -12.33 -3.97 -2.42
C TYR A 110 -13.39 -2.89 -2.67
N LEU A 111 -13.55 -2.49 -3.93
CA LEU A 111 -14.34 -1.33 -4.35
C LEU A 111 -15.79 -1.36 -3.88
N VAL A 112 -16.48 -2.51 -4.00
CA VAL A 112 -17.90 -2.63 -3.61
C VAL A 112 -18.11 -2.42 -2.10
N PRO A 113 -17.39 -3.11 -1.19
CA PRO A 113 -17.46 -2.82 0.24
C PRO A 113 -17.04 -1.39 0.59
N MET A 114 -16.03 -0.85 -0.07
CA MET A 114 -15.59 0.54 0.14
C MET A 114 -16.67 1.55 -0.24
N LYS A 115 -17.31 1.40 -1.39
CA LYS A 115 -18.41 2.26 -1.83
C LYS A 115 -19.63 2.13 -0.92
N LYS A 116 -19.92 0.92 -0.42
CA LYS A 116 -20.98 0.72 0.57
C LYS A 116 -20.74 1.50 1.86
N GLU A 117 -19.51 1.48 2.38
CA GLU A 117 -19.12 2.19 3.60
C GLU A 117 -19.18 3.72 3.40
N LEU A 118 -18.74 4.23 2.25
CA LEU A 118 -18.62 5.67 2.00
C LEU A 118 -19.88 6.33 1.44
N GLN A 119 -20.66 5.61 0.62
CA GLN A 119 -21.74 6.17 -0.19
C GLN A 119 -23.07 5.38 -0.12
N GLY A 120 -23.08 4.28 0.66
CA GLY A 120 -24.28 3.49 0.91
C GLY A 120 -24.56 2.37 -0.10
N ASN A 121 -25.68 1.66 0.11
CA ASN A 121 -26.00 0.42 -0.62
C ASN A 121 -26.23 0.62 -2.12
N LEU A 122 -26.88 1.73 -2.52
CA LEU A 122 -27.15 2.02 -3.93
C LEU A 122 -25.86 2.22 -4.73
N ALA A 123 -24.92 3.01 -4.20
CA ALA A 123 -23.63 3.22 -4.83
C ALA A 123 -22.83 1.91 -4.95
N ALA A 124 -22.89 1.06 -3.92
CA ALA A 124 -22.25 -0.26 -3.96
C ALA A 124 -22.85 -1.15 -5.06
N ALA A 125 -24.18 -1.21 -5.18
CA ALA A 125 -24.86 -2.00 -6.20
C ALA A 125 -24.53 -1.52 -7.63
N LEU A 126 -24.54 -0.20 -7.86
CA LEU A 126 -24.13 0.38 -9.14
C LEU A 126 -22.66 0.08 -9.46
N THR A 127 -21.76 0.21 -8.46
CA THR A 127 -20.35 -0.14 -8.62
C THR A 127 -20.17 -1.61 -9.00
N GLU A 128 -20.91 -2.52 -8.39
CA GLU A 128 -20.85 -3.95 -8.70
C GLU A 128 -21.26 -4.23 -10.14
N ILE A 129 -22.34 -3.60 -10.61
CA ILE A 129 -22.80 -3.72 -12.00
C ILE A 129 -21.73 -3.21 -12.97
N VAL A 130 -21.16 -2.03 -12.70
CA VAL A 130 -20.10 -1.46 -13.54
C VAL A 130 -18.87 -2.38 -13.57
N ILE A 131 -18.42 -2.87 -12.41
CA ILE A 131 -17.29 -3.81 -12.32
C ILE A 131 -17.55 -5.06 -13.16
N LYS A 132 -18.73 -5.68 -13.03
CA LYS A 132 -19.10 -6.85 -13.80
C LYS A 132 -19.02 -6.61 -15.31
N ILE A 133 -19.62 -5.53 -15.78
CA ILE A 133 -19.63 -5.16 -17.20
C ILE A 133 -18.22 -4.82 -17.70
N ALA A 134 -17.46 -4.05 -16.93
CA ALA A 134 -16.12 -3.61 -17.28
C ALA A 134 -15.13 -4.77 -17.32
N SER A 135 -15.18 -5.67 -16.33
CA SER A 135 -14.33 -6.85 -16.25
C SER A 135 -14.43 -7.78 -17.46
N GLN A 136 -15.61 -7.81 -18.10
CA GLN A 136 -15.82 -8.58 -19.34
C GLN A 136 -15.26 -7.90 -20.59
N ARG A 137 -14.96 -6.60 -20.50
CA ARG A 137 -14.52 -5.78 -21.63
C ARG A 137 -13.04 -5.45 -21.63
N VAL A 138 -12.38 -5.47 -20.47
CA VAL A 138 -10.93 -5.32 -20.39
C VAL A 138 -10.25 -6.59 -20.90
N ASP A 139 -9.02 -6.46 -21.37
CA ASP A 139 -8.27 -7.59 -21.94
C ASP A 139 -7.60 -8.41 -20.84
N HIS A 140 -7.24 -7.77 -19.72
CA HIS A 140 -6.69 -8.42 -18.54
C HIS A 140 -6.98 -7.66 -17.27
N ILE A 141 -7.12 -8.39 -16.17
CA ILE A 141 -7.27 -7.83 -14.82
C ILE A 141 -6.06 -8.22 -13.98
N VAL A 142 -5.44 -7.25 -13.34
CA VAL A 142 -4.42 -7.45 -12.32
C VAL A 142 -5.05 -7.16 -10.95
N THR A 143 -4.67 -7.92 -9.93
CA THR A 143 -5.16 -7.70 -8.56
C THR A 143 -4.15 -8.15 -7.53
N VAL A 144 -4.37 -7.79 -6.25
CA VAL A 144 -3.36 -7.95 -5.19
C VAL A 144 -3.47 -9.22 -4.37
N ASP A 145 -4.63 -9.87 -4.33
CA ASP A 145 -4.84 -11.06 -3.53
C ASP A 145 -5.74 -12.12 -4.20
N ASN A 146 -5.69 -13.33 -3.68
CA ASN A 146 -6.41 -14.47 -4.24
C ASN A 146 -7.95 -14.38 -4.04
N LEU A 147 -8.43 -13.65 -3.03
CA LEU A 147 -9.86 -13.55 -2.79
C LEU A 147 -10.49 -12.60 -3.82
N LEU A 148 -9.90 -11.41 -3.98
CA LEU A 148 -10.31 -10.46 -5.01
C LEU A 148 -10.11 -11.06 -6.40
N GLY A 149 -9.02 -11.80 -6.61
CA GLY A 149 -8.76 -12.53 -7.85
C GLY A 149 -9.84 -13.56 -8.19
N ARG A 150 -10.34 -14.30 -7.20
CA ARG A 150 -11.48 -15.23 -7.41
C ARG A 150 -12.80 -14.51 -7.70
N GLN A 151 -13.02 -13.36 -7.07
CA GLN A 151 -14.23 -12.56 -7.32
C GLN A 151 -14.25 -12.01 -8.74
N LEU A 152 -13.16 -11.35 -9.17
CA LEU A 152 -13.03 -10.76 -10.50
C LEU A 152 -12.86 -11.81 -11.61
N GLY A 153 -12.23 -12.94 -11.31
CA GLY A 153 -12.03 -14.06 -12.23
C GLY A 153 -13.31 -14.72 -12.73
N LYS A 154 -14.45 -14.44 -12.09
CA LYS A 154 -15.77 -14.84 -12.59
C LYS A 154 -16.17 -14.07 -13.85
N PHE A 155 -15.55 -12.93 -14.12
CA PHE A 155 -15.95 -11.99 -15.17
C PHE A 155 -14.88 -11.77 -16.23
N GLY A 156 -13.60 -12.03 -15.94
CA GLY A 156 -12.50 -11.78 -16.88
C GLY A 156 -11.23 -12.56 -16.58
N LYS A 157 -10.21 -12.38 -17.42
CA LYS A 157 -8.88 -12.96 -17.19
C LYS A 157 -8.16 -12.23 -16.08
N VAL A 158 -7.77 -12.92 -15.00
CA VAL A 158 -7.16 -12.32 -13.83
C VAL A 158 -5.77 -12.90 -13.56
N THR A 159 -4.84 -12.02 -13.17
CA THR A 159 -3.55 -12.40 -12.59
C THR A 159 -3.36 -11.71 -11.24
N VAL A 160 -3.00 -12.50 -10.22
CA VAL A 160 -2.72 -11.96 -8.88
C VAL A 160 -1.25 -11.56 -8.80
N ILE A 161 -1.03 -10.26 -8.57
CA ILE A 161 0.27 -9.62 -8.38
C ILE A 161 0.22 -8.81 -7.07
N PRO A 162 0.58 -9.41 -5.93
CA PRO A 162 0.55 -8.73 -4.63
C PRO A 162 1.47 -7.51 -4.59
N ASN A 163 1.09 -6.51 -3.79
CA ASN A 163 1.86 -5.28 -3.61
C ASN A 163 3.00 -5.48 -2.59
N TYR A 164 3.97 -6.31 -2.94
CA TYR A 164 5.14 -6.54 -2.09
C TYR A 164 6.18 -5.41 -2.21
N PRO A 165 7.03 -5.18 -1.18
CA PRO A 165 8.13 -4.25 -1.25
C PRO A 165 9.22 -4.72 -2.23
N THR A 166 10.06 -3.79 -2.68
CA THR A 166 11.25 -4.09 -3.48
C THR A 166 12.46 -4.32 -2.60
N ILE A 167 13.41 -5.12 -3.06
CA ILE A 167 14.70 -5.29 -2.37
C ILE A 167 15.54 -4.00 -2.47
N ILE A 168 15.35 -3.23 -3.55
CA ILE A 168 16.09 -1.96 -3.77
C ILE A 168 15.69 -0.91 -2.75
N ASP A 169 14.40 -0.73 -2.48
CA ASP A 169 13.92 0.26 -1.51
C ASP A 169 14.24 -0.18 -0.06
N PHE A 170 14.36 -1.48 0.18
CA PHE A 170 14.63 -2.07 1.49
C PHE A 170 15.80 -3.07 1.40
N PRO A 171 17.04 -2.56 1.30
CA PRO A 171 18.23 -3.39 1.24
C PRO A 171 18.44 -4.15 2.55
N GLU A 172 19.28 -5.16 2.52
CA GLU A 172 19.69 -5.86 3.73
C GLU A 172 20.49 -4.92 4.63
N LEU A 173 20.03 -4.74 5.86
CA LEU A 173 20.70 -3.88 6.83
C LEU A 173 21.49 -4.71 7.82
N ILE A 174 22.73 -4.27 8.06
CA ILE A 174 23.50 -4.69 9.23
C ILE A 174 22.91 -3.93 10.42
N ARG A 175 22.17 -4.64 11.27
CA ARG A 175 21.64 -4.04 12.49
C ARG A 175 22.78 -3.74 13.47
N THR A 176 22.85 -2.51 13.90
CA THR A 176 23.65 -2.14 15.07
C THR A 176 22.82 -2.37 16.32
N SER A 177 23.38 -3.14 17.27
CA SER A 177 22.76 -3.28 18.60
C SER A 177 22.58 -1.90 19.22
N LYS A 178 21.37 -1.56 19.63
CA LYS A 178 21.04 -0.27 20.25
C LYS A 178 20.82 -0.43 21.75
N ASN A 179 21.34 0.53 22.49
CA ASN A 179 21.17 0.56 23.95
C ASN A 179 19.72 0.78 24.37
N LYS A 180 18.90 1.38 23.49
CA LYS A 180 17.48 1.68 23.74
C LYS A 180 16.60 1.16 22.62
N PRO A 181 15.65 0.22 22.91
CA PRO A 181 14.73 -0.26 21.90
C PRO A 181 13.83 0.84 21.35
N ASN A 182 13.62 0.87 20.03
CA ASN A 182 12.74 1.79 19.34
C ASN A 182 11.59 1.04 18.67
N LEU A 183 10.36 1.36 19.04
CA LEU A 183 9.17 0.90 18.35
C LEU A 183 8.90 1.79 17.13
N LEU A 184 8.53 1.22 16.00
CA LEU A 184 8.31 1.96 14.77
C LEU A 184 6.90 1.75 14.23
N TYR A 185 6.21 2.84 13.93
CA TYR A 185 5.00 2.82 13.10
C TYR A 185 5.24 3.60 11.80
N VAL A 186 4.89 2.99 10.66
CA VAL A 186 4.96 3.64 9.33
C VAL A 186 3.59 3.70 8.69
N GLY A 187 3.21 4.86 8.15
CA GLY A 187 2.00 5.09 7.36
C GLY A 187 0.98 6.01 8.02
N GLY A 188 -0.06 6.35 7.29
CA GLY A 188 -1.08 7.29 7.77
C GLY A 188 -1.81 6.82 9.02
N LEU A 189 -2.09 7.77 9.90
CA LEU A 189 -2.68 7.55 11.22
C LEU A 189 -4.19 7.77 11.18
N THR A 190 -4.93 6.74 11.60
CA THR A 190 -6.38 6.79 11.84
C THR A 190 -6.74 5.93 13.03
N ARG A 191 -7.94 6.13 13.61
CA ARG A 191 -8.45 5.23 14.68
C ARG A 191 -8.48 3.78 14.19
N LYS A 192 -8.94 3.54 12.96
CA LYS A 192 -9.02 2.22 12.34
C LYS A 192 -7.65 1.56 12.11
N ARG A 193 -6.60 2.36 11.98
CA ARG A 193 -5.21 1.88 11.88
C ARG A 193 -4.50 1.75 13.22
N GLY A 194 -5.26 1.87 14.32
CA GLY A 194 -4.78 1.63 15.68
C GLY A 194 -4.00 2.79 16.31
N ALA A 195 -4.08 4.02 15.77
CA ALA A 195 -3.30 5.14 16.30
C ALA A 195 -3.55 5.36 17.80
N LYS A 196 -4.82 5.33 18.25
CA LYS A 196 -5.17 5.53 19.63
C LYS A 196 -4.65 4.41 20.54
N ILE A 197 -4.95 3.16 20.18
CA ILE A 197 -4.56 1.99 20.98
C ILE A 197 -3.04 1.83 21.09
N MET A 198 -2.32 2.21 20.03
CA MET A 198 -0.85 2.20 19.99
C MET A 198 -0.26 3.13 21.04
N LEU A 199 -0.78 4.36 21.14
CA LEU A 199 -0.30 5.35 22.09
C LEU A 199 -0.66 4.98 23.53
N GLU A 200 -1.87 4.47 23.76
CA GLU A 200 -2.31 4.00 25.08
C GLU A 200 -1.46 2.81 25.55
N ALA A 201 -1.18 1.84 24.68
CA ALA A 201 -0.31 0.71 24.97
C ALA A 201 1.14 1.13 25.21
N PHE A 202 1.66 2.06 24.39
CA PHE A 202 3.02 2.59 24.57
C PHE A 202 3.18 3.29 25.91
N ASN A 203 2.17 4.05 26.35
CA ASN A 203 2.17 4.68 27.67
C ASN A 203 2.33 3.65 28.80
N ILE A 204 1.59 2.55 28.75
CA ILE A 204 1.68 1.45 29.74
C ILE A 204 3.10 0.84 29.76
N VAL A 205 3.67 0.57 28.58
CA VAL A 205 4.98 -0.08 28.48
C VAL A 205 6.11 0.84 28.93
N LYS A 206 6.00 2.14 28.65
CA LYS A 206 7.02 3.14 28.99
C LYS A 206 7.22 3.32 30.50
N GLU A 207 6.24 2.97 31.32
CA GLU A 207 6.37 2.98 32.79
C GLU A 207 7.39 1.94 33.30
N GLU A 208 7.59 0.83 32.55
CA GLU A 208 8.42 -0.29 32.96
C GLU A 208 9.72 -0.40 32.13
N PHE A 209 9.74 0.15 30.90
CA PHE A 209 10.85 -0.02 29.95
C PHE A 209 11.36 1.34 29.44
N ASP A 210 12.67 1.50 29.39
CA ASP A 210 13.27 2.64 28.70
C ASP A 210 13.28 2.39 27.18
N ILE A 211 12.19 2.82 26.54
CA ILE A 211 11.92 2.64 25.11
C ILE A 211 11.58 3.95 24.43
N SER A 212 11.68 3.98 23.11
CA SER A 212 11.23 5.09 22.27
C SER A 212 10.16 4.61 21.28
N LEU A 213 9.37 5.55 20.78
CA LEU A 213 8.42 5.33 19.69
C LEU A 213 8.67 6.37 18.59
N THR A 214 8.92 5.88 17.38
CA THR A 214 9.02 6.70 16.17
C THR A 214 7.80 6.46 15.30
N ILE A 215 7.18 7.56 14.85
CA ILE A 215 6.00 7.53 13.97
C ILE A 215 6.33 8.27 12.67
N ALA A 216 6.50 7.52 11.58
CA ALA A 216 6.68 8.03 10.23
C ALA A 216 5.35 7.98 9.47
N GLY A 217 4.56 9.04 9.59
CA GLY A 217 3.24 9.16 8.98
C GLY A 217 2.45 10.34 9.53
N GLY A 218 1.47 10.78 8.75
CA GLY A 218 0.60 11.91 9.12
C GLY A 218 -0.82 11.46 9.47
N PHE A 219 -1.56 12.35 10.08
CA PHE A 219 -2.96 12.14 10.42
C PHE A 219 -3.89 12.55 9.26
N TYR A 220 -4.99 11.81 9.09
CA TYR A 220 -6.09 12.17 8.19
C TYR A 220 -7.23 12.91 8.91
N ASP A 221 -7.20 12.96 10.24
CA ASP A 221 -8.22 13.60 11.11
C ASP A 221 -7.51 14.52 12.11
N SER A 222 -7.73 15.82 11.99
CA SER A 222 -7.14 16.85 12.86
C SER A 222 -7.54 16.73 14.34
N ARG A 223 -8.72 16.16 14.64
CA ARG A 223 -9.15 15.89 16.02
C ARG A 223 -8.34 14.75 16.63
N LEU A 224 -8.05 13.71 15.83
CA LEU A 224 -7.21 12.61 16.29
C LEU A 224 -5.76 13.08 16.47
N GLU A 225 -5.26 13.91 15.57
CA GLU A 225 -3.93 14.52 15.65
C GLU A 225 -3.77 15.35 16.94
N LYS A 226 -4.70 16.27 17.18
CA LYS A 226 -4.70 17.07 18.41
C LYS A 226 -4.72 16.16 19.65
N TRP A 227 -5.62 15.18 19.68
CA TRP A 227 -5.70 14.24 20.79
C TRP A 227 -4.37 13.51 21.02
N ALA A 228 -3.71 13.06 19.96
CA ALA A 228 -2.45 12.30 20.04
C ALA A 228 -1.31 13.15 20.61
N HIS A 229 -1.16 14.39 20.16
CA HIS A 229 -0.14 15.30 20.68
C HIS A 229 -0.44 15.75 22.13
N ASP A 230 -1.71 16.01 22.47
CA ASP A 230 -2.12 16.32 23.84
C ASP A 230 -1.86 15.12 24.78
N PHE A 231 -2.10 13.89 24.31
CA PHE A 231 -1.83 12.65 25.05
C PHE A 231 -0.34 12.44 25.27
N ASP A 232 0.49 12.62 24.23
CA ASP A 232 1.95 12.55 24.29
C ASP A 232 2.49 13.52 25.35
N LYS A 233 2.10 14.80 25.25
CA LYS A 233 2.53 15.85 26.18
C LYS A 233 2.09 15.58 27.63
N LYS A 234 0.83 15.19 27.83
CA LYS A 234 0.27 14.91 29.17
C LYS A 234 1.01 13.79 29.88
N ASN A 235 1.44 12.76 29.15
CA ASN A 235 2.07 11.55 29.71
C ASN A 235 3.60 11.54 29.53
N ASN A 236 4.22 12.61 29.04
CA ASN A 236 5.67 12.74 28.81
C ASN A 236 6.23 11.57 27.96
N LEU A 237 5.51 11.18 26.91
CA LEU A 237 5.91 10.02 26.10
C LEU A 237 7.12 10.31 25.22
N ASN A 238 7.35 11.58 24.86
CA ASN A 238 8.46 12.02 24.01
C ASN A 238 8.52 11.21 22.69
N ILE A 239 7.38 11.14 22.01
CA ILE A 239 7.26 10.42 20.74
C ILE A 239 8.02 11.18 19.64
N ASN A 240 8.78 10.47 18.82
CA ASN A 240 9.44 11.04 17.65
C ASN A 240 8.45 11.09 16.47
N TRP A 241 7.79 12.23 16.27
CA TRP A 241 6.83 12.49 15.21
C TRP A 241 7.55 12.98 13.94
N LEU A 242 7.69 12.15 12.90
CA LEU A 242 8.34 12.52 11.65
C LEU A 242 7.38 13.12 10.62
N GLY A 243 6.06 13.04 10.84
CA GLY A 243 5.08 13.41 9.82
C GLY A 243 5.15 12.52 8.58
N TRP A 244 4.67 13.02 7.45
CA TRP A 244 4.76 12.30 6.18
C TRP A 244 6.19 12.22 5.70
N VAL A 245 6.71 11.00 5.55
CA VAL A 245 8.05 10.69 5.03
C VAL A 245 7.90 10.12 3.64
N ASN A 246 8.79 10.53 2.72
CA ASN A 246 8.84 9.95 1.41
C ASN A 246 9.20 8.45 1.52
N TYR A 247 8.56 7.61 0.74
CA TYR A 247 8.78 6.16 0.76
C TYR A 247 10.25 5.76 0.58
N ARG A 248 10.98 6.47 -0.28
CA ARG A 248 12.39 6.22 -0.54
C ARG A 248 13.33 6.57 0.64
N ASP A 249 12.84 7.41 1.55
CA ASP A 249 13.59 7.86 2.72
C ASP A 249 13.28 7.01 3.97
N LEU A 250 12.46 5.95 3.81
CA LEU A 250 12.06 5.10 4.93
C LEU A 250 13.15 4.13 5.39
N ALA A 251 14.01 3.64 4.50
CA ALA A 251 15.01 2.62 4.85
C ALA A 251 15.91 3.01 6.05
N PRO A 252 16.44 4.24 6.17
CA PRO A 252 17.20 4.67 7.36
C PRO A 252 16.36 4.63 8.64
N ILE A 253 15.06 4.99 8.56
CA ILE A 253 14.14 4.98 9.70
C ILE A 253 13.89 3.54 10.17
N PHE A 254 13.73 2.62 9.23
CA PHE A 254 13.59 1.20 9.54
C PHE A 254 14.83 0.64 10.23
N SER A 255 16.04 1.09 9.85
CA SER A 255 17.29 0.63 10.48
C SER A 255 17.37 0.93 11.97
N GLU A 256 16.64 1.97 12.40
CA GLU A 256 16.55 2.41 13.78
C GLU A 256 15.54 1.62 14.62
N ALA A 257 14.71 0.75 14.00
CA ALA A 257 13.63 0.08 14.68
C ALA A 257 14.02 -1.25 15.31
N SER A 258 13.51 -1.52 16.50
CA SER A 258 13.61 -2.82 17.17
C SER A 258 12.36 -3.68 16.93
N ILE A 259 11.18 -3.05 16.88
CA ILE A 259 9.87 -3.71 16.67
C ILE A 259 9.02 -2.82 15.76
N GLY A 260 8.43 -3.40 14.72
CA GLY A 260 7.48 -2.76 13.83
C GLY A 260 6.04 -2.96 14.28
N LEU A 261 5.23 -1.90 14.28
CA LEU A 261 3.84 -1.92 14.75
C LEU A 261 2.84 -1.88 13.60
N CYS A 262 1.86 -2.80 13.61
CA CYS A 262 0.75 -2.82 12.66
C CYS A 262 -0.56 -3.22 13.36
N LEU A 263 -1.20 -2.30 14.08
CA LEU A 263 -2.31 -2.53 14.99
C LEU A 263 -3.68 -2.19 14.37
N LEU A 264 -3.98 -2.79 13.21
CA LEU A 264 -5.25 -2.57 12.53
C LEU A 264 -6.42 -3.00 13.41
N GLN A 265 -7.44 -2.14 13.54
CA GLN A 265 -8.64 -2.48 14.30
C GLN A 265 -9.49 -3.49 13.53
N ASN A 266 -10.19 -4.35 14.26
CA ASN A 266 -11.00 -5.43 13.68
C ASN A 266 -12.04 -4.87 12.68
N GLN A 267 -11.82 -5.16 11.40
CA GLN A 267 -12.73 -4.84 10.29
C GLN A 267 -12.62 -5.95 9.24
N ALA A 268 -13.76 -6.35 8.70
CA ALA A 268 -13.86 -7.44 7.73
C ALA A 268 -12.91 -7.31 6.52
N ARG A 269 -12.52 -6.10 6.15
CA ARG A 269 -11.54 -5.87 5.07
C ARG A 269 -10.10 -6.21 5.47
N TYR A 270 -9.74 -6.04 6.76
CA TYR A 270 -8.38 -6.32 7.25
C TYR A 270 -8.15 -7.81 7.53
N ASP A 271 -9.22 -8.58 7.77
CA ASP A 271 -9.12 -10.04 7.88
C ASP A 271 -8.73 -10.71 6.56
N ARG A 272 -8.92 -10.01 5.44
CA ARG A 272 -8.75 -10.52 4.08
C ARG A 272 -7.48 -10.06 3.39
N ALA A 273 -6.75 -9.12 3.97
CA ALA A 273 -5.54 -8.55 3.40
C ALA A 273 -4.44 -8.41 4.47
N ILE A 274 -3.19 -8.52 4.05
CA ILE A 274 -2.03 -8.26 4.89
C ILE A 274 -1.51 -6.88 4.53
N ALA A 275 -1.34 -6.01 5.52
CA ALA A 275 -0.82 -4.66 5.29
C ALA A 275 0.62 -4.71 4.76
N THR A 276 0.92 -3.91 3.73
CA THR A 276 2.23 -3.89 3.05
C THR A 276 3.39 -3.65 4.02
N LYS A 277 3.21 -2.78 5.02
CA LYS A 277 4.22 -2.49 6.04
C LYS A 277 4.72 -3.72 6.82
N ILE A 278 3.91 -4.77 6.95
CA ILE A 278 4.34 -6.03 7.58
C ILE A 278 5.45 -6.67 6.75
N PHE A 279 5.30 -6.71 5.44
CA PHE A 279 6.34 -7.22 4.55
C PHE A 279 7.59 -6.33 4.51
N GLU A 280 7.42 -5.01 4.64
CA GLU A 280 8.51 -4.03 4.74
C GLU A 280 9.30 -4.25 6.03
N TYR A 281 8.63 -4.36 7.20
CA TYR A 281 9.27 -4.71 8.47
C TYR A 281 10.03 -6.04 8.37
N MET A 282 9.36 -7.09 7.86
CA MET A 282 10.00 -8.39 7.69
C MET A 282 11.23 -8.30 6.80
N LEU A 283 11.13 -7.62 5.64
CA LEU A 283 12.23 -7.49 4.69
C LEU A 283 13.45 -6.81 5.30
N MET A 284 13.21 -5.83 6.17
CA MET A 284 14.23 -5.12 6.95
C MET A 284 14.68 -5.86 8.22
N GLY A 285 14.21 -7.09 8.42
CA GLY A 285 14.56 -7.91 9.57
C GLY A 285 14.01 -7.37 10.90
N ILE A 286 12.90 -6.64 10.88
CA ILE A 286 12.26 -6.07 12.07
C ILE A 286 11.15 -7.00 12.54
N PRO A 287 11.20 -7.54 13.76
CA PRO A 287 10.09 -8.28 14.35
C PRO A 287 8.81 -7.45 14.40
N VAL A 288 7.68 -8.07 14.09
CA VAL A 288 6.41 -7.37 13.93
C VAL A 288 5.47 -7.65 15.10
N LEU A 289 4.91 -6.59 15.70
CA LEU A 289 3.72 -6.71 16.54
C LEU A 289 2.50 -6.28 15.72
N THR A 290 1.56 -7.19 15.52
CA THR A 290 0.41 -6.93 14.65
C THR A 290 -0.89 -7.43 15.28
N SER A 291 -2.02 -6.85 14.86
CA SER A 291 -3.34 -7.34 15.23
C SER A 291 -3.57 -8.76 14.71
N LYS A 292 -4.39 -9.55 15.44
CA LYS A 292 -4.87 -10.86 15.01
C LYS A 292 -5.65 -10.75 13.70
N GLY A 293 -5.59 -11.80 12.89
CA GLY A 293 -6.31 -11.97 11.63
C GLY A 293 -5.83 -13.22 10.92
N TYR A 294 -6.72 -13.98 10.32
CA TYR A 294 -6.45 -15.32 9.79
C TYR A 294 -5.22 -15.41 8.88
N LEU A 295 -5.06 -14.44 7.97
CA LEU A 295 -3.92 -14.46 7.03
C LEU A 295 -2.63 -14.00 7.69
N VAL A 296 -2.71 -12.99 8.55
CA VAL A 296 -1.52 -12.41 9.18
C VAL A 296 -0.97 -13.34 10.26
N GLU A 297 -1.82 -14.02 11.04
CA GLU A 297 -1.38 -15.03 12.02
C GLU A 297 -0.57 -16.15 11.35
N LYS A 298 -1.10 -16.69 10.23
CA LYS A 298 -0.37 -17.68 9.44
C LYS A 298 0.97 -17.17 8.87
N LEU A 299 1.02 -15.90 8.50
CA LEU A 299 2.24 -15.28 8.00
C LEU A 299 3.29 -15.19 9.12
N ILE A 300 2.90 -14.64 10.28
CA ILE A 300 3.78 -14.43 11.43
C ILE A 300 4.29 -15.77 11.97
N GLU A 301 3.40 -16.76 12.11
CA GLU A 301 3.76 -18.11 12.57
C GLU A 301 4.77 -18.79 11.63
N LYS A 302 4.48 -18.82 10.32
CA LYS A 302 5.39 -19.43 9.32
C LYS A 302 6.72 -18.71 9.18
N GLY A 303 6.70 -17.40 9.30
CA GLY A 303 7.89 -16.56 9.22
C GLY A 303 8.67 -16.50 10.53
N LYS A 304 8.09 -16.94 11.66
CA LYS A 304 8.65 -16.81 13.01
C LYS A 304 9.15 -15.39 13.27
N CYS A 305 8.41 -14.37 12.76
CA CYS A 305 8.90 -13.01 12.58
C CYS A 305 8.18 -11.96 13.45
N GLY A 306 7.48 -12.39 14.50
CA GLY A 306 6.75 -11.46 15.35
C GLY A 306 5.71 -12.12 16.22
N LYS A 307 4.75 -11.29 16.64
CA LYS A 307 3.63 -11.70 17.51
C LYS A 307 2.33 -11.03 17.06
N THR A 308 1.22 -11.74 17.23
CA THR A 308 -0.13 -11.20 17.02
C THR A 308 -0.82 -10.97 18.36
N VAL A 309 -1.62 -9.89 18.45
CA VAL A 309 -2.36 -9.49 19.65
C VAL A 309 -3.77 -9.07 19.31
N ASP A 310 -4.66 -9.06 20.28
CA ASP A 310 -5.95 -8.39 20.15
C ASP A 310 -5.75 -6.88 20.23
N ALA A 311 -5.83 -6.19 19.09
CA ALA A 311 -5.62 -4.75 19.00
C ALA A 311 -6.86 -3.93 19.42
N SER A 312 -7.90 -4.53 19.95
CA SER A 312 -9.05 -3.81 20.53
C SER A 312 -8.78 -3.36 21.98
N ASN A 313 -7.76 -3.91 22.63
CA ASN A 313 -7.42 -3.69 24.04
C ASN A 313 -5.97 -3.22 24.18
N ALA A 314 -5.75 -2.03 24.75
CA ALA A 314 -4.43 -1.45 24.97
C ALA A 314 -3.53 -2.30 25.89
N GLN A 315 -4.12 -2.97 26.90
CA GLN A 315 -3.38 -3.84 27.80
C GLN A 315 -2.83 -5.07 27.06
N GLU A 316 -3.62 -5.70 26.19
CA GLU A 316 -3.20 -6.83 25.35
C GLU A 316 -2.05 -6.42 24.40
N VAL A 317 -2.15 -5.22 23.82
CA VAL A 317 -1.10 -4.67 22.95
C VAL A 317 0.17 -4.39 23.77
N ALA A 318 0.04 -3.82 24.99
CA ALA A 318 1.16 -3.57 25.88
C ALA A 318 1.87 -4.87 26.28
N GLU A 319 1.13 -5.91 26.66
CA GLU A 319 1.70 -7.23 26.96
C GLU A 319 2.41 -7.85 25.73
N GLY A 320 1.86 -7.63 24.54
CA GLY A 320 2.53 -8.01 23.31
C GLY A 320 3.85 -7.28 23.08
N MET A 321 3.90 -5.97 23.34
CA MET A 321 5.13 -5.18 23.28
C MET A 321 6.17 -5.67 24.30
N LYS A 322 5.77 -5.82 25.58
CA LYS A 322 6.63 -6.33 26.66
C LYS A 322 7.21 -7.71 26.32
N SER A 323 6.36 -8.62 25.84
CA SER A 323 6.77 -9.96 25.45
C SER A 323 7.83 -9.97 24.35
N LEU A 324 7.76 -9.05 23.37
CA LEU A 324 8.79 -8.93 22.34
C LEU A 324 10.06 -8.25 22.88
N LEU A 325 9.93 -7.22 23.72
CA LEU A 325 11.07 -6.52 24.32
C LEU A 325 11.90 -7.43 25.24
N GLN A 326 11.26 -8.36 25.92
CA GLN A 326 11.91 -9.34 26.80
C GLN A 326 12.42 -10.59 26.05
N ASN A 327 12.14 -10.71 24.75
CA ASN A 327 12.50 -11.89 23.99
C ASN A 327 13.99 -11.93 23.69
N ILE A 328 14.72 -12.84 24.33
CA ILE A 328 16.16 -13.05 24.11
C ILE A 328 16.51 -13.37 22.65
N ASN A 329 15.57 -13.88 21.87
CA ASN A 329 15.73 -14.22 20.46
C ASN A 329 15.13 -13.16 19.50
N LEU A 330 14.92 -11.93 19.95
CA LEU A 330 14.29 -10.89 19.13
C LEU A 330 15.04 -10.64 17.80
N GLU A 331 16.36 -10.59 17.86
CA GLU A 331 17.19 -10.43 16.66
C GLU A 331 17.06 -11.62 15.70
N GLN A 332 17.10 -12.82 16.21
CA GLN A 332 16.91 -14.04 15.41
C GLN A 332 15.52 -14.10 14.76
N MET A 333 14.50 -13.60 15.45
CA MET A 333 13.14 -13.45 14.91
C MET A 333 13.13 -12.51 13.71
N GLY A 334 13.88 -11.40 13.77
CA GLY A 334 14.06 -10.49 12.65
C GLY A 334 14.73 -11.15 11.44
N ILE A 335 15.82 -11.92 11.68
CA ILE A 335 16.55 -12.67 10.64
C ILE A 335 15.61 -13.66 9.94
N TYR A 336 14.83 -14.44 10.69
CA TYR A 336 13.85 -15.36 10.11
C TYR A 336 12.81 -14.64 9.25
N GLY A 337 12.32 -13.49 9.71
CA GLY A 337 11.40 -12.64 8.95
C GLY A 337 11.98 -12.16 7.64
N SER A 338 13.23 -11.67 7.65
CA SER A 338 13.94 -11.20 6.47
C SER A 338 14.14 -12.32 5.45
N ASP A 339 14.68 -13.46 5.87
CA ASP A 339 14.89 -14.62 5.02
C ASP A 339 13.59 -15.12 4.38
N PHE A 340 12.53 -15.18 5.17
CA PHE A 340 11.23 -15.64 4.72
C PHE A 340 10.62 -14.66 3.72
N SER A 341 10.75 -13.34 3.97
CA SER A 341 10.25 -12.29 3.09
C SER A 341 11.02 -12.24 1.77
N ARG A 342 12.35 -12.22 1.80
CA ARG A 342 13.21 -12.20 0.60
C ARG A 342 12.97 -13.40 -0.31
N LYS A 343 12.68 -14.55 0.26
CA LYS A 343 12.38 -15.76 -0.50
C LYS A 343 11.00 -15.74 -1.17
N ARG A 344 10.01 -14.94 -0.71
CA ARG A 344 8.61 -15.10 -1.10
C ARG A 344 7.85 -13.80 -1.38
N PHE A 345 8.16 -12.72 -0.68
CA PHE A 345 7.31 -11.53 -0.59
C PHE A 345 8.02 -10.27 -1.08
N VAL A 346 8.72 -10.39 -2.21
CA VAL A 346 9.40 -9.28 -2.88
C VAL A 346 8.85 -9.07 -4.28
N TRP A 347 8.83 -7.82 -4.71
CA TRP A 347 8.29 -7.39 -5.99
C TRP A 347 9.00 -8.05 -7.18
N GLU A 348 10.31 -8.16 -7.14
CA GLU A 348 11.16 -8.71 -8.20
C GLU A 348 10.73 -10.14 -8.62
N LYS A 349 10.11 -10.89 -7.69
CA LYS A 349 9.54 -12.21 -8.01
C LYS A 349 8.18 -12.14 -8.70
N ARG A 350 7.59 -10.95 -8.83
CA ARG A 350 6.28 -10.72 -9.46
C ARG A 350 6.40 -10.08 -10.83
N GLU A 351 7.48 -9.38 -11.13
CA GLU A 351 7.73 -8.66 -12.37
C GLU A 351 7.47 -9.52 -13.62
N LYS A 352 8.00 -10.75 -13.65
CA LYS A 352 7.78 -11.67 -14.78
C LYS A 352 6.29 -11.93 -15.07
N LYS A 353 5.42 -11.88 -14.05
CA LYS A 353 3.98 -12.06 -14.27
C LYS A 353 3.37 -10.83 -14.94
N LEU A 354 3.79 -9.64 -14.52
CA LEU A 354 3.34 -8.38 -15.11
C LEU A 354 3.78 -8.30 -16.59
N LEU A 355 5.06 -8.53 -16.86
CA LEU A 355 5.62 -8.47 -18.21
C LEU A 355 4.94 -9.46 -19.15
N LYS A 356 4.65 -10.69 -18.71
CA LYS A 356 3.91 -11.68 -19.52
C LYS A 356 2.49 -11.23 -19.89
N ILE A 357 1.85 -10.38 -19.07
CA ILE A 357 0.54 -9.81 -19.42
C ILE A 357 0.72 -8.84 -20.59
N ILE A 358 1.67 -7.91 -20.46
CA ILE A 358 1.95 -6.91 -21.48
C ILE A 358 2.37 -7.57 -22.80
N GLU A 359 3.32 -8.51 -22.76
CA GLU A 359 3.80 -9.26 -23.94
C GLU A 359 2.68 -9.97 -24.74
N LYS A 360 1.60 -10.38 -24.07
CA LYS A 360 0.47 -11.05 -24.74
C LYS A 360 -0.52 -10.08 -25.38
N LEU A 361 -0.41 -8.79 -25.11
CA LEU A 361 -1.35 -7.77 -25.55
C LEU A 361 -0.78 -6.89 -26.68
N ILE A 362 0.52 -6.94 -26.88
CA ILE A 362 1.26 -6.26 -27.96
C ILE A 362 1.67 -7.27 -29.03
#